data_aeacdd7d581159551b5934291b520ce3
#
_entry.id   aeacdd7d581159551b5934291b520ce3
#
_cell.length_a   1.000
_cell.length_b   1.000
_cell.length_c   1.000
_cell.angle_alpha   90.00
_cell.angle_beta   90.00
_cell.angle_gamma   90.00
#
_symmetry.space_group_name_H-M   'P 1'
#
loop_
_entity.id
_entity.type
_entity.pdbx_description
1 polymer ?
#
loop_
_entity_poly.entity_id
_entity_poly.type
_entity_poly.pdbx_seq_one_letter_code
_entity_poly.pdbx_strand_id
1 'polypeptide(L)'
;MAEKLTAKKRKEDLNKLFAEYNRRLGILYSGYVKKLLALGYSEDVLENDALFNFDNFPVLKARLNEIFNDYFQNSMLCYKSGITSGVSLAYSHDNDALGQFSVLTDKALETARKTAAATFIANRLNAKKGLNLAQSVWNYCQQTKAEFEMAMSNVIADGLEKGTSAEEVGRRIRQYLNNPDMMYRRYHTVKVLKNGQKKDVVTWRRKRIINGRVRFVEEPLEHVGQGVYRSARKNALRVARTEINAAYHKARNGRWANEPFVIGQHIHISPQHDPDEDADICDELEGYYPKDFDWDSWHSQCMCTSDPVMISGEERKQFYKRTLNGEDMSGYVSPNSIKDVPDQYKRYIEANGDKIVDAFKRGKLAWHLANNKSYWVKNLDAAQRKQMGVKAISRREAIQAIAKARHAKRDAAKIQQKLEEATDDDIHRANE
;
A
#
# COMPACT_ATOMS: atom_id res chain seq x y z
N MET A 1 14.09 31.68 9.78
CA MET A 1 14.33 30.57 8.83
C MET A 1 13.50 29.40 9.29
N ALA A 2 12.55 28.94 8.47
CA ALA A 2 11.80 27.73 8.81
C ALA A 2 12.77 26.56 8.89
N GLU A 3 12.72 25.82 9.99
CA GLU A 3 13.57 24.65 10.22
C GLU A 3 13.23 23.61 9.13
N LYS A 4 14.23 23.21 8.35
CA LYS A 4 14.03 22.25 7.25
C LYS A 4 13.48 20.93 7.81
N LEU A 5 12.27 20.55 7.39
CA LEU A 5 11.61 19.34 7.89
C LEU A 5 12.48 18.11 7.62
N THR A 6 12.96 17.46 8.67
CA THR A 6 13.83 16.29 8.54
C THR A 6 13.03 15.03 8.15
N ALA A 7 13.68 14.05 7.52
CA ALA A 7 13.08 12.75 7.23
C ALA A 7 12.48 12.08 8.50
N LYS A 8 13.19 12.23 9.63
CA LYS A 8 12.74 11.78 10.95
C LYS A 8 11.39 12.41 11.32
N LYS A 9 11.28 13.73 11.19
CA LYS A 9 10.05 14.47 11.54
C LYS A 9 8.87 14.07 10.67
N ARG A 10 9.08 13.96 9.34
CA ARG A 10 8.03 13.48 8.42
C ARG A 10 7.51 12.11 8.80
N LYS A 11 8.40 11.22 9.22
CA LYS A 11 8.03 9.88 9.68
C LYS A 11 7.25 9.92 10.99
N GLU A 12 7.65 10.74 11.94
CA GLU A 12 6.93 10.94 13.20
C GLU A 12 5.49 11.39 12.95
N ASP A 13 5.30 12.34 12.03
CA ASP A 13 3.97 12.86 11.70
C ASP A 13 3.11 11.82 10.97
N LEU A 14 3.70 11.01 10.09
CA LEU A 14 3.02 9.88 9.46
C LEU A 14 2.61 8.81 10.49
N ASN A 15 3.49 8.51 11.45
CA ASN A 15 3.20 7.58 12.54
C ASN A 15 2.08 8.10 13.46
N LYS A 16 2.03 9.41 13.74
CA LYS A 16 0.90 10.02 14.47
C LYS A 16 -0.43 9.85 13.72
N LEU A 17 -0.39 10.05 12.41
CA LEU A 17 -1.57 9.83 11.56
C LEU A 17 -2.03 8.37 11.61
N PHE A 18 -1.12 7.41 11.53
CA PHE A 18 -1.45 5.98 11.68
C PHE A 18 -2.06 5.69 13.05
N ALA A 19 -1.48 6.22 14.13
CA ALA A 19 -1.99 6.04 15.47
C ALA A 19 -3.41 6.61 15.63
N GLU A 20 -3.69 7.76 15.04
CA GLU A 20 -5.02 8.36 15.06
C GLU A 20 -6.04 7.46 14.35
N TYR A 21 -5.76 6.99 13.14
CA TYR A 21 -6.69 6.14 12.40
C TYR A 21 -6.82 4.75 13.00
N ASN A 22 -5.77 4.22 13.60
CA ASN A 22 -5.85 2.99 14.40
C ASN A 22 -6.81 3.17 15.58
N ARG A 23 -6.75 4.31 16.27
CA ARG A 23 -7.67 4.64 17.37
C ARG A 23 -9.10 4.78 16.87
N ARG A 24 -9.35 5.49 15.75
CA ARG A 24 -10.68 5.65 15.14
C ARG A 24 -11.30 4.31 14.77
N LEU A 25 -10.55 3.44 14.08
CA LEU A 25 -10.99 2.08 13.76
C LEU A 25 -11.22 1.23 15.01
N GLY A 26 -10.40 1.40 16.05
CA GLY A 26 -10.59 0.75 17.33
C GLY A 26 -11.91 1.17 18.03
N ILE A 27 -12.26 2.45 17.96
CA ILE A 27 -13.54 2.98 18.48
C ILE A 27 -14.72 2.42 17.68
N LEU A 28 -14.64 2.44 16.35
CA LEU A 28 -15.65 1.85 15.47
C LEU A 28 -15.86 0.36 15.80
N TYR A 29 -14.79 -0.40 15.89
CA TYR A 29 -14.85 -1.82 16.24
C TYR A 29 -15.46 -2.05 17.62
N SER A 30 -15.05 -1.30 18.65
CA SER A 30 -15.58 -1.43 20.00
C SER A 30 -17.07 -1.04 20.10
N GLY A 31 -17.48 0.02 19.39
CA GLY A 31 -18.88 0.42 19.27
C GLY A 31 -19.72 -0.67 18.61
N TYR A 32 -19.13 -1.34 17.66
CA TYR A 32 -19.71 -2.42 16.91
C TYR A 32 -19.91 -3.68 17.76
N VAL A 33 -18.87 -4.10 18.47
CA VAL A 33 -18.95 -5.19 19.45
C VAL A 33 -20.04 -4.92 20.49
N LYS A 34 -20.18 -3.66 20.94
CA LYS A 34 -21.27 -3.28 21.86
C LYS A 34 -22.66 -3.48 21.24
N LYS A 35 -22.86 -3.07 19.97
CA LYS A 35 -24.11 -3.27 19.25
C LYS A 35 -24.45 -4.77 19.10
N LEU A 36 -23.44 -5.58 18.76
CA LEU A 36 -23.60 -7.04 18.65
C LEU A 36 -24.01 -7.67 19.98
N LEU A 37 -23.37 -7.28 21.07
CA LEU A 37 -23.71 -7.77 22.42
C LEU A 37 -25.09 -7.31 22.91
N ALA A 38 -25.56 -6.15 22.42
CA ALA A 38 -26.88 -5.60 22.74
C ALA A 38 -28.04 -6.23 21.95
N LEU A 39 -27.74 -7.09 20.95
CA LEU A 39 -28.77 -7.86 20.24
C LEU A 39 -29.57 -8.77 21.19
N GLY A 40 -29.03 -8.99 22.39
CA GLY A 40 -29.66 -9.81 23.41
C GLY A 40 -29.53 -11.30 23.09
N TYR A 41 -29.38 -12.04 24.15
CA TYR A 41 -29.55 -13.49 24.11
C TYR A 41 -30.97 -13.72 24.57
N SER A 42 -31.92 -13.94 23.63
CA SER A 42 -33.25 -14.41 24.06
C SER A 42 -33.08 -15.78 24.71
N GLU A 43 -33.87 -16.04 25.75
CA GLU A 43 -33.88 -17.34 26.43
C GLU A 43 -34.04 -18.49 25.44
N ASP A 44 -34.81 -18.29 24.35
CA ASP A 44 -35.00 -19.22 23.23
C ASP A 44 -33.67 -19.66 22.55
N VAL A 45 -32.63 -18.81 22.54
CA VAL A 45 -31.32 -19.12 21.97
C VAL A 45 -30.51 -20.03 22.90
N LEU A 46 -30.76 -19.94 24.20
CA LEU A 46 -30.05 -20.71 25.23
C LEU A 46 -30.68 -22.09 25.48
N GLU A 47 -31.96 -22.26 25.14
CA GLU A 47 -32.69 -23.51 25.34
C GLU A 47 -32.50 -24.55 24.23
N ASN A 48 -31.79 -24.18 23.14
CA ASN A 48 -31.64 -25.06 21.99
C ASN A 48 -30.33 -25.87 22.09
N ASP A 49 -30.43 -27.16 22.36
CA ASP A 49 -29.29 -28.12 22.43
C ASP A 49 -28.50 -28.28 21.12
N ALA A 50 -28.96 -27.67 20.02
CA ALA A 50 -28.24 -27.65 18.76
C ALA A 50 -27.12 -26.59 18.78
N LEU A 51 -26.04 -26.84 18.04
CA LEU A 51 -25.01 -25.86 17.75
C LEU A 51 -25.67 -24.56 17.25
N PHE A 52 -25.39 -23.44 17.94
CA PHE A 52 -25.96 -22.15 17.56
C PHE A 52 -25.64 -21.83 16.10
N ASN A 53 -26.69 -21.68 15.30
CA ASN A 53 -26.60 -21.27 13.91
C ASN A 53 -27.59 -20.11 13.69
N PHE A 54 -27.11 -18.97 13.21
CA PHE A 54 -27.93 -17.81 12.89
C PHE A 54 -29.02 -18.12 11.86
N ASP A 55 -28.89 -19.15 11.04
CA ASP A 55 -29.90 -19.57 10.07
C ASP A 55 -31.21 -20.01 10.74
N ASN A 56 -31.13 -20.47 11.98
CA ASN A 56 -32.28 -20.85 12.79
C ASN A 56 -33.01 -19.63 13.42
N PHE A 57 -32.41 -18.42 13.34
CA PHE A 57 -32.92 -17.20 13.95
C PHE A 57 -33.00 -16.04 12.93
N PRO A 58 -33.98 -16.05 12.00
CA PRO A 58 -34.00 -15.12 10.86
C PRO A 58 -34.08 -13.63 11.28
N VAL A 59 -34.78 -13.30 12.35
CA VAL A 59 -34.91 -11.93 12.85
C VAL A 59 -33.55 -11.44 13.42
N LEU A 60 -32.88 -12.28 14.19
CA LEU A 60 -31.56 -12.00 14.73
C LEU A 60 -30.54 -11.85 13.60
N LYS A 61 -30.61 -12.73 12.59
CA LYS A 61 -29.75 -12.67 11.39
C LYS A 61 -29.96 -11.38 10.59
N ALA A 62 -31.21 -10.92 10.43
CA ALA A 62 -31.50 -9.66 9.75
C ALA A 62 -30.88 -8.47 10.49
N ARG A 63 -31.10 -8.36 11.81
CA ARG A 63 -30.51 -7.30 12.65
C ARG A 63 -28.97 -7.35 12.62
N LEU A 64 -28.39 -8.54 12.66
CA LEU A 64 -26.95 -8.73 12.53
C LEU A 64 -26.43 -8.18 11.20
N ASN A 65 -27.11 -8.45 10.10
CA ASN A 65 -26.72 -7.95 8.79
C ASN A 65 -26.81 -6.43 8.68
N GLU A 66 -27.82 -5.79 9.27
CA GLU A 66 -27.93 -4.33 9.34
C GLU A 66 -26.74 -3.73 10.10
N ILE A 67 -26.45 -4.28 11.27
CA ILE A 67 -25.30 -3.89 12.06
C ILE A 67 -24.01 -4.06 11.23
N PHE A 68 -23.81 -5.10 10.45
CA PHE A 68 -22.63 -5.32 9.62
C PHE A 68 -22.54 -4.36 8.44
N ASN A 69 -23.64 -4.02 7.82
CA ASN A 69 -23.68 -3.01 6.77
C ASN A 69 -23.28 -1.62 7.31
N ASP A 70 -23.83 -1.23 8.46
CA ASP A 70 -23.46 0.01 9.14
C ASP A 70 -21.95 0.06 9.47
N TYR A 71 -21.40 -1.03 9.95
CA TYR A 71 -19.97 -1.15 10.21
C TYR A 71 -19.12 -1.04 8.93
N PHE A 72 -19.50 -1.71 7.87
CA PHE A 72 -18.82 -1.61 6.60
C PHE A 72 -18.81 -0.16 6.09
N GLN A 73 -19.95 0.52 6.08
CA GLN A 73 -20.06 1.90 5.62
C GLN A 73 -19.21 2.85 6.47
N ASN A 74 -19.28 2.76 7.79
CA ASN A 74 -18.50 3.61 8.69
C ASN A 74 -16.99 3.32 8.58
N SER A 75 -16.61 2.06 8.38
CA SER A 75 -15.22 1.70 8.09
C SER A 75 -14.73 2.31 6.77
N MET A 76 -15.53 2.22 5.70
CA MET A 76 -15.21 2.85 4.41
C MET A 76 -15.02 4.36 4.53
N LEU A 77 -15.86 5.06 5.29
CA LEU A 77 -15.71 6.49 5.56
C LEU A 77 -14.39 6.78 6.30
N CYS A 78 -14.07 5.96 7.31
CA CYS A 78 -12.82 6.10 8.04
C CYS A 78 -11.59 5.92 7.13
N TYR A 79 -11.57 4.93 6.26
CA TYR A 79 -10.47 4.74 5.30
C TYR A 79 -10.35 5.89 4.30
N LYS A 80 -11.47 6.34 3.71
CA LYS A 80 -11.46 7.49 2.80
C LYS A 80 -10.92 8.75 3.48
N SER A 81 -11.33 8.99 4.73
CA SER A 81 -10.80 10.09 5.54
C SER A 81 -9.30 9.93 5.80
N GLY A 82 -8.82 8.73 6.14
CA GLY A 82 -7.40 8.44 6.35
C GLY A 82 -6.55 8.68 5.11
N ILE A 83 -7.02 8.22 3.96
CA ILE A 83 -6.40 8.46 2.66
C ILE A 83 -6.29 9.96 2.38
N THR A 84 -7.38 10.71 2.55
CA THR A 84 -7.40 12.17 2.36
C THR A 84 -6.43 12.89 3.30
N SER A 85 -6.36 12.47 4.56
CA SER A 85 -5.40 13.01 5.53
C SER A 85 -3.95 12.67 5.16
N GLY A 86 -3.69 11.48 4.66
CA GLY A 86 -2.38 11.07 4.16
C GLY A 86 -1.91 11.92 2.99
N VAL A 87 -2.79 12.16 2.01
CA VAL A 87 -2.52 13.08 0.89
C VAL A 87 -2.26 14.50 1.39
N SER A 88 -3.06 15.00 2.32
CA SER A 88 -2.89 16.35 2.89
C SER A 88 -1.55 16.50 3.60
N LEU A 89 -1.16 15.51 4.37
CA LEU A 89 0.15 15.46 5.04
C LEU A 89 1.30 15.44 4.03
N ALA A 90 1.16 14.68 2.93
CA ALA A 90 2.15 14.64 1.85
C ALA A 90 2.39 16.02 1.24
N TYR A 91 1.31 16.74 0.92
CA TYR A 91 1.41 18.09 0.37
C TYR A 91 2.02 19.09 1.37
N SER A 92 1.68 18.98 2.66
CA SER A 92 2.32 19.79 3.71
C SER A 92 3.81 19.55 3.78
N HIS A 93 4.23 18.30 3.86
CA HIS A 93 5.64 17.93 3.91
C HIS A 93 6.43 18.36 2.68
N ASP A 94 5.81 18.29 1.49
CA ASP A 94 6.46 18.72 0.26
C ASP A 94 6.48 20.24 0.12
N ASN A 95 5.52 20.98 0.67
CA ASN A 95 5.62 22.44 0.77
C ASN A 95 6.83 22.85 1.59
N ASP A 96 7.09 22.16 2.69
CA ASP A 96 8.27 22.43 3.52
C ASP A 96 9.59 22.01 2.83
N ALA A 97 9.57 20.89 2.07
CA ALA A 97 10.75 20.37 1.37
C ALA A 97 11.11 21.16 0.12
N LEU A 98 10.11 21.54 -0.69
CA LEU A 98 10.28 22.28 -1.92
C LEU A 98 10.33 23.80 -1.67
N GLY A 99 9.59 24.26 -0.65
CA GLY A 99 9.57 25.65 -0.22
C GLY A 99 9.25 26.62 -1.37
N GLN A 100 10.03 27.68 -1.45
CA GLN A 100 9.97 28.70 -2.51
C GLN A 100 10.34 28.19 -3.91
N PHE A 101 10.70 26.90 -4.05
CA PHE A 101 11.06 26.31 -5.35
C PHE A 101 9.87 25.69 -6.07
N SER A 102 8.71 25.58 -5.42
CA SER A 102 7.52 25.11 -6.09
C SER A 102 7.02 26.13 -7.11
N VAL A 103 6.77 25.69 -8.33
CA VAL A 103 6.22 26.53 -9.41
C VAL A 103 4.70 26.65 -9.33
N LEU A 104 4.05 25.93 -8.41
CA LEU A 104 2.61 25.91 -8.26
C LEU A 104 2.13 26.97 -7.28
N THR A 105 1.06 27.69 -7.66
CA THR A 105 0.36 28.61 -6.76
C THR A 105 -0.40 27.87 -5.67
N ASP A 106 -0.71 28.50 -4.54
CA ASP A 106 -1.48 27.92 -3.44
C ASP A 106 -2.83 27.36 -3.90
N LYS A 107 -3.52 28.07 -4.80
CA LYS A 107 -4.78 27.61 -5.38
C LYS A 107 -4.61 26.35 -6.23
N ALA A 108 -3.55 26.29 -7.02
CA ALA A 108 -3.22 25.12 -7.83
C ALA A 108 -2.85 23.93 -6.94
N LEU A 109 -2.08 24.15 -5.87
CA LEU A 109 -1.73 23.14 -4.88
C LEU A 109 -2.95 22.57 -4.17
N GLU A 110 -3.88 23.41 -3.75
CA GLU A 110 -5.12 22.98 -3.09
C GLU A 110 -5.99 22.13 -4.05
N THR A 111 -6.10 22.55 -5.31
CA THR A 111 -6.82 21.79 -6.33
C THR A 111 -6.15 20.45 -6.60
N ALA A 112 -4.83 20.46 -6.78
CA ALA A 112 -4.05 19.24 -7.00
C ALA A 112 -4.16 18.25 -5.82
N ARG A 113 -4.13 18.76 -4.59
CA ARG A 113 -4.31 17.97 -3.38
C ARG A 113 -5.67 17.25 -3.35
N LYS A 114 -6.76 17.99 -3.60
CA LYS A 114 -8.12 17.44 -3.65
C LYS A 114 -8.25 16.38 -4.74
N THR A 115 -7.74 16.70 -5.93
CA THR A 115 -7.75 15.80 -7.08
C THR A 115 -6.95 14.53 -6.81
N ALA A 116 -5.76 14.64 -6.21
CA ALA A 116 -4.93 13.49 -5.86
C ALA A 116 -5.65 12.53 -4.90
N ALA A 117 -6.30 13.05 -3.86
CA ALA A 117 -7.06 12.23 -2.91
C ALA A 117 -8.25 11.54 -3.59
N ALA A 118 -9.04 12.29 -4.38
CA ALA A 118 -10.18 11.74 -5.10
C ALA A 118 -9.77 10.67 -6.12
N THR A 119 -8.72 10.93 -6.89
CA THR A 119 -8.18 10.00 -7.89
C THR A 119 -7.65 8.73 -7.22
N PHE A 120 -6.90 8.85 -6.13
CA PHE A 120 -6.41 7.67 -5.41
C PHE A 120 -7.57 6.81 -4.91
N ILE A 121 -8.57 7.42 -4.25
CA ILE A 121 -9.75 6.70 -3.76
C ILE A 121 -10.49 6.02 -4.93
N ALA A 122 -10.73 6.73 -6.04
CA ALA A 122 -11.41 6.16 -7.20
C ALA A 122 -10.63 4.98 -7.80
N ASN A 123 -9.32 5.10 -7.94
CA ASN A 123 -8.47 4.02 -8.44
C ASN A 123 -8.51 2.79 -7.52
N ARG A 124 -8.53 2.99 -6.19
CA ARG A 124 -8.64 1.90 -5.22
C ARG A 124 -10.01 1.24 -5.22
N LEU A 125 -11.09 1.97 -5.47
CA LEU A 125 -12.44 1.41 -5.59
C LEU A 125 -12.65 0.65 -6.90
N ASN A 126 -11.97 1.07 -7.98
CA ASN A 126 -12.05 0.44 -9.29
C ASN A 126 -10.93 -0.60 -9.54
N ALA A 127 -10.04 -0.82 -8.57
CA ALA A 127 -8.95 -1.76 -8.71
C ALA A 127 -9.46 -3.21 -8.87
N LYS A 128 -8.64 -4.03 -9.54
CA LYS A 128 -8.91 -5.46 -9.68
C LYS A 128 -8.89 -6.17 -8.32
N LYS A 129 -9.46 -7.37 -8.29
CA LYS A 129 -9.52 -8.24 -7.10
C LYS A 129 -8.16 -8.30 -6.38
N GLY A 130 -8.17 -8.11 -5.06
CA GLY A 130 -6.98 -8.10 -4.21
C GLY A 130 -6.39 -6.70 -3.94
N LEU A 131 -6.68 -5.72 -4.79
CA LEU A 131 -6.26 -4.31 -4.65
C LEU A 131 -7.45 -3.37 -4.41
N ASN A 132 -8.66 -3.88 -4.47
CA ASN A 132 -9.88 -3.11 -4.29
C ASN A 132 -10.11 -2.83 -2.80
N LEU A 133 -10.17 -1.54 -2.45
CA LEU A 133 -10.36 -1.10 -1.07
C LEU A 133 -11.69 -1.60 -0.49
N ALA A 134 -12.79 -1.47 -1.24
CA ALA A 134 -14.10 -1.91 -0.77
C ALA A 134 -14.11 -3.42 -0.51
N GLN A 135 -13.50 -4.21 -1.39
CA GLN A 135 -13.37 -5.66 -1.20
C GLN A 135 -12.51 -6.00 0.03
N SER A 136 -11.42 -5.28 0.26
CA SER A 136 -10.55 -5.48 1.42
C SER A 136 -11.29 -5.18 2.73
N VAL A 137 -12.06 -4.08 2.75
CA VAL A 137 -12.89 -3.68 3.90
C VAL A 137 -14.02 -4.69 4.14
N TRP A 138 -14.69 -5.11 3.07
CA TRP A 138 -15.74 -6.12 3.14
C TRP A 138 -15.22 -7.45 3.72
N ASN A 139 -14.06 -7.90 3.25
CA ASN A 139 -13.47 -9.17 3.69
C ASN A 139 -13.21 -9.19 5.20
N TYR A 140 -12.66 -8.13 5.79
CA TYR A 140 -12.47 -8.14 7.24
C TYR A 140 -13.78 -7.92 8.02
N CYS A 141 -14.77 -7.24 7.45
CA CYS A 141 -16.10 -7.18 8.05
C CYS A 141 -16.73 -8.58 8.10
N GLN A 142 -16.64 -9.35 7.02
CA GLN A 142 -17.09 -10.75 7.00
C GLN A 142 -16.30 -11.63 7.99
N GLN A 143 -14.99 -11.42 8.10
CA GLN A 143 -14.17 -12.07 9.11
C GLN A 143 -14.65 -11.73 10.53
N THR A 144 -14.98 -10.47 10.81
CA THR A 144 -15.55 -10.06 12.11
C THR A 144 -16.87 -10.78 12.40
N LYS A 145 -17.72 -10.92 11.37
CA LYS A 145 -18.97 -11.67 11.50
C LYS A 145 -18.72 -13.14 11.86
N ALA A 146 -17.81 -13.79 11.12
CA ALA A 146 -17.44 -15.18 11.39
C ALA A 146 -16.80 -15.38 12.78
N GLU A 147 -15.98 -14.44 13.23
CA GLU A 147 -15.40 -14.43 14.57
C GLU A 147 -16.49 -14.30 15.65
N PHE A 148 -17.52 -13.47 15.41
CA PHE A 148 -18.65 -13.33 16.31
C PHE A 148 -19.51 -14.61 16.36
N GLU A 149 -19.87 -15.17 15.22
CA GLU A 149 -20.63 -16.42 15.14
C GLU A 149 -19.91 -17.57 15.87
N MET A 150 -18.58 -17.64 15.70
CA MET A 150 -17.74 -18.62 16.36
C MET A 150 -17.67 -18.41 17.87
N ALA A 151 -17.53 -17.15 18.32
CA ALA A 151 -17.51 -16.80 19.74
C ALA A 151 -18.86 -17.15 20.40
N MET A 152 -19.98 -16.84 19.73
CA MET A 152 -21.32 -17.20 20.18
C MET A 152 -21.46 -18.72 20.34
N SER A 153 -21.16 -19.47 19.29
CA SER A 153 -21.30 -20.93 19.32
C SER A 153 -20.46 -21.58 20.44
N ASN A 154 -19.23 -21.12 20.64
CA ASN A 154 -18.33 -21.67 21.67
C ASN A 154 -18.78 -21.34 23.09
N VAL A 155 -19.29 -20.10 23.31
CA VAL A 155 -19.65 -19.65 24.66
C VAL A 155 -21.03 -20.16 25.08
N ILE A 156 -21.97 -20.22 24.12
CA ILE A 156 -23.32 -20.78 24.38
C ILE A 156 -23.19 -22.27 24.71
N ALA A 157 -22.46 -23.03 23.90
CA ALA A 157 -22.25 -24.44 24.19
C ALA A 157 -21.57 -24.71 25.53
N ASP A 158 -20.57 -23.90 25.91
CA ASP A 158 -19.89 -24.00 27.23
C ASP A 158 -20.79 -23.50 28.38
N GLY A 159 -21.68 -22.54 28.10
CA GLY A 159 -22.64 -21.96 29.07
C GLY A 159 -23.79 -22.90 29.39
N LEU A 160 -24.36 -23.56 28.37
CA LEU A 160 -25.41 -24.58 28.56
C LEU A 160 -24.93 -25.76 29.40
N GLU A 161 -23.67 -26.20 29.17
CA GLU A 161 -23.06 -27.31 29.93
C GLU A 161 -22.84 -26.95 31.42
N LYS A 162 -22.70 -25.64 31.77
CA LYS A 162 -22.30 -25.17 33.09
C LYS A 162 -23.37 -24.35 33.84
N GLY A 163 -24.53 -24.12 33.25
CA GLY A 163 -25.57 -23.25 33.82
C GLY A 163 -25.09 -21.79 33.99
N THR A 164 -24.32 -21.25 33.05
CA THR A 164 -23.66 -19.95 33.14
C THR A 164 -24.66 -18.82 32.84
N SER A 165 -24.62 -17.71 33.59
CA SER A 165 -25.51 -16.57 33.36
C SER A 165 -25.27 -15.88 32.01
N ALA A 166 -26.33 -15.21 31.49
CA ALA A 166 -26.24 -14.45 30.24
C ALA A 166 -25.17 -13.34 30.29
N GLU A 167 -24.93 -12.74 31.46
CA GLU A 167 -23.87 -11.73 31.64
C GLU A 167 -22.47 -12.33 31.47
N GLU A 168 -22.23 -13.51 32.01
CA GLU A 168 -20.98 -14.21 31.91
C GLU A 168 -20.73 -14.66 30.46
N VAL A 169 -21.78 -15.14 29.77
CA VAL A 169 -21.76 -15.44 28.32
C VAL A 169 -21.34 -14.20 27.54
N GLY A 170 -21.98 -13.06 27.78
CA GLY A 170 -21.64 -11.78 27.14
C GLY A 170 -20.19 -11.34 27.41
N ARG A 171 -19.71 -11.52 28.63
CA ARG A 171 -18.33 -11.20 29.02
C ARG A 171 -17.31 -12.07 28.25
N ARG A 172 -17.56 -13.36 28.12
CA ARG A 172 -16.69 -14.30 27.39
C ARG A 172 -16.69 -14.02 25.90
N ILE A 173 -17.84 -13.76 25.30
CA ILE A 173 -17.91 -13.36 23.88
C ILE A 173 -17.09 -12.10 23.66
N ARG A 174 -17.20 -11.10 24.53
CA ARG A 174 -16.38 -9.89 24.43
C ARG A 174 -14.88 -10.16 24.52
N GLN A 175 -14.45 -11.09 25.37
CA GLN A 175 -13.04 -11.50 25.46
C GLN A 175 -12.56 -12.10 24.15
N TYR A 176 -13.33 -13.00 23.54
CA TYR A 176 -12.98 -13.61 22.25
C TYR A 176 -12.95 -12.58 21.11
N LEU A 177 -13.88 -11.63 21.06
CA LEU A 177 -13.89 -10.57 20.06
C LEU A 177 -12.71 -9.60 20.21
N ASN A 178 -12.31 -9.29 21.45
CA ASN A 178 -11.14 -8.46 21.73
C ASN A 178 -9.82 -9.19 21.47
N ASN A 179 -9.79 -10.49 21.68
CA ASN A 179 -8.63 -11.33 21.44
C ASN A 179 -9.04 -12.66 20.78
N PRO A 180 -9.36 -12.65 19.46
CA PRO A 180 -9.77 -13.85 18.72
C PRO A 180 -8.73 -14.96 18.72
N ASP A 181 -7.45 -14.63 18.92
CA ASP A 181 -6.37 -15.63 19.02
C ASP A 181 -6.57 -16.61 20.19
N MET A 182 -7.38 -16.26 21.20
CA MET A 182 -7.76 -17.19 22.28
C MET A 182 -8.58 -18.39 21.80
N MET A 183 -9.25 -18.27 20.63
CA MET A 183 -10.02 -19.36 20.03
C MET A 183 -9.14 -20.36 19.28
N TYR A 184 -7.87 -20.05 19.08
CA TYR A 184 -6.94 -20.87 18.30
C TYR A 184 -5.75 -21.28 19.13
N ARG A 185 -5.26 -22.49 18.90
CA ARG A 185 -3.96 -22.96 19.43
C ARG A 185 -2.99 -23.26 18.30
N ARG A 186 -1.76 -22.82 18.48
CA ARG A 186 -0.64 -23.11 17.59
C ARG A 186 0.01 -24.42 18.01
N TYR A 187 0.16 -25.33 17.06
CA TYR A 187 0.87 -26.59 17.25
C TYR A 187 2.04 -26.67 16.30
N HIS A 188 3.20 -27.03 16.82
CA HIS A 188 4.37 -27.37 16.04
C HIS A 188 4.36 -28.87 15.80
N THR A 189 4.40 -29.30 14.56
CA THR A 189 4.52 -30.70 14.17
C THR A 189 5.71 -30.86 13.23
N VAL A 190 6.55 -31.85 13.50
CA VAL A 190 7.68 -32.18 12.61
C VAL A 190 7.16 -33.13 11.53
N LYS A 191 7.08 -32.67 10.29
CA LYS A 191 6.80 -33.55 9.13
C LYS A 191 8.12 -34.03 8.55
N VAL A 192 8.26 -35.36 8.37
CA VAL A 192 9.36 -35.93 7.61
C VAL A 192 8.99 -35.91 6.14
N LEU A 193 9.77 -35.20 5.34
CA LEU A 193 9.58 -35.12 3.89
C LEU A 193 10.02 -36.41 3.22
N LYS A 194 9.60 -36.68 1.97
CA LYS A 194 9.95 -37.88 1.18
C LYS A 194 11.47 -38.07 1.01
N ASN A 195 12.25 -37.02 1.16
CA ASN A 195 13.71 -37.01 1.11
C ASN A 195 14.38 -37.24 2.50
N GLY A 196 13.60 -37.57 3.53
CA GLY A 196 14.09 -37.77 4.89
C GLY A 196 14.36 -36.50 5.70
N GLN A 197 14.24 -35.31 5.11
CA GLN A 197 14.41 -34.05 5.83
C GLN A 197 13.23 -33.80 6.78
N LYS A 198 13.55 -33.34 7.98
CA LYS A 198 12.54 -32.91 8.97
C LYS A 198 12.17 -31.46 8.73
N LYS A 199 10.88 -31.17 8.53
CA LYS A 199 10.35 -29.82 8.39
C LYS A 199 9.42 -29.53 9.55
N ASP A 200 9.69 -28.46 10.28
CA ASP A 200 8.75 -27.94 11.28
C ASP A 200 7.54 -27.33 10.57
N VAL A 201 6.35 -27.83 10.87
CA VAL A 201 5.09 -27.37 10.27
C VAL A 201 4.22 -26.85 11.39
N VAL A 202 3.85 -25.59 11.27
CA VAL A 202 2.91 -24.95 12.18
C VAL A 202 1.50 -25.22 11.70
N THR A 203 0.73 -25.93 12.52
CA THR A 203 -0.70 -26.12 12.30
C THR A 203 -1.49 -25.32 13.33
N TRP A 204 -2.66 -24.88 12.94
CA TRP A 204 -3.56 -24.14 13.79
C TRP A 204 -4.78 -25.00 14.07
N ARG A 205 -5.16 -25.10 15.34
CA ARG A 205 -6.31 -25.86 15.76
C ARG A 205 -7.29 -24.91 16.43
N ARG A 206 -8.55 -24.99 15.98
CA ARG A 206 -9.67 -24.25 16.58
C ARG A 206 -10.32 -25.06 17.67
N LYS A 207 -10.71 -24.38 18.75
CA LYS A 207 -11.52 -24.98 19.82
C LYS A 207 -12.92 -25.30 19.22
N ARG A 208 -13.32 -26.56 19.29
CA ARG A 208 -14.69 -27.02 18.99
C ARG A 208 -15.19 -27.88 20.11
N ILE A 209 -16.50 -27.86 20.35
CA ILE A 209 -17.16 -28.80 21.26
C ILE A 209 -17.71 -29.91 20.38
N ILE A 210 -17.23 -31.13 20.62
CA ILE A 210 -17.65 -32.33 19.90
C ILE A 210 -18.07 -33.35 20.96
N ASN A 211 -19.35 -33.75 20.96
CA ASN A 211 -19.94 -34.65 21.92
C ASN A 211 -19.74 -34.18 23.37
N GLY A 212 -20.03 -32.90 23.65
CA GLY A 212 -19.92 -32.29 24.97
C GLY A 212 -18.47 -32.11 25.48
N ARG A 213 -17.45 -32.39 24.67
CA ARG A 213 -16.03 -32.26 25.07
C ARG A 213 -15.32 -31.23 24.20
N VAL A 214 -14.52 -30.38 24.86
CA VAL A 214 -13.67 -29.41 24.16
C VAL A 214 -12.57 -30.16 23.41
N ARG A 215 -12.55 -30.01 22.10
CA ARG A 215 -11.48 -30.52 21.23
C ARG A 215 -10.89 -29.39 20.41
N PHE A 216 -9.60 -29.49 20.11
CA PHE A 216 -8.92 -28.60 19.17
C PHE A 216 -8.80 -29.31 17.83
N VAL A 217 -9.62 -28.90 16.86
CA VAL A 217 -9.68 -29.49 15.53
C VAL A 217 -8.79 -28.69 14.59
N GLU A 218 -7.94 -29.39 13.83
CA GLU A 218 -7.12 -28.78 12.79
C GLU A 218 -8.05 -28.20 11.73
N GLU A 219 -7.92 -26.90 11.47
CA GLU A 219 -8.57 -26.25 10.33
C GLU A 219 -7.49 -25.96 9.30
N PRO A 220 -7.66 -26.42 8.06
CA PRO A 220 -6.84 -25.95 6.96
C PRO A 220 -7.14 -24.49 6.77
N LEU A 221 -6.28 -23.63 7.33
CA LEU A 221 -6.28 -22.21 6.97
C LEU A 221 -5.76 -22.15 5.54
N GLU A 222 -6.69 -22.13 4.60
CA GLU A 222 -6.37 -21.86 3.21
C GLU A 222 -5.64 -20.52 3.17
N HIS A 223 -4.35 -20.56 2.87
CA HIS A 223 -3.47 -19.42 2.65
C HIS A 223 -3.19 -18.52 3.86
N VAL A 224 -2.51 -19.03 4.86
CA VAL A 224 -1.73 -18.18 5.75
C VAL A 224 -0.50 -17.70 4.96
N GLY A 225 -0.70 -16.77 4.02
CA GLY A 225 0.39 -16.06 3.38
C GLY A 225 1.01 -15.06 4.36
N GLN A 226 2.25 -14.66 4.12
CA GLN A 226 2.84 -13.53 4.83
C GLN A 226 1.87 -12.34 4.79
N GLY A 227 1.54 -11.78 5.95
CA GLY A 227 0.64 -10.62 6.07
C GLY A 227 -0.84 -10.92 6.27
N VAL A 228 -1.27 -12.17 6.39
CA VAL A 228 -2.65 -12.49 6.80
C VAL A 228 -2.71 -12.55 8.33
N TYR A 229 -3.33 -11.54 8.92
CA TYR A 229 -3.60 -11.48 10.35
C TYR A 229 -4.83 -12.31 10.69
N ARG A 230 -4.77 -13.03 11.81
CA ARG A 230 -5.85 -13.91 12.26
C ARG A 230 -7.07 -13.17 12.75
N SER A 231 -6.91 -11.94 13.26
CA SER A 231 -8.04 -11.16 13.75
C SER A 231 -8.48 -10.11 12.75
N ALA A 232 -9.80 -9.96 12.58
CA ALA A 232 -10.40 -8.92 11.76
C ALA A 232 -9.88 -7.52 12.14
N ARG A 233 -9.69 -7.26 13.46
CA ARG A 233 -9.14 -6.00 13.96
C ARG A 233 -7.72 -5.75 13.43
N LYS A 234 -6.83 -6.73 13.52
CA LYS A 234 -5.46 -6.60 12.99
C LYS A 234 -5.44 -6.41 11.47
N ASN A 235 -6.34 -7.10 10.74
CA ASN A 235 -6.52 -6.89 9.31
C ASN A 235 -6.99 -5.47 8.99
N ALA A 236 -7.95 -4.94 9.74
CA ALA A 236 -8.42 -3.57 9.58
C ALA A 236 -7.28 -2.55 9.75
N LEU A 237 -6.48 -2.69 10.80
CA LEU A 237 -5.33 -1.81 11.06
C LEU A 237 -4.27 -1.92 9.96
N ARG A 238 -4.01 -3.13 9.47
CA ARG A 238 -3.10 -3.36 8.35
C ARG A 238 -3.56 -2.64 7.09
N VAL A 239 -4.83 -2.77 6.73
CA VAL A 239 -5.39 -2.10 5.54
C VAL A 239 -5.28 -0.58 5.71
N ALA A 240 -5.65 -0.03 6.86
CA ALA A 240 -5.55 1.41 7.12
C ALA A 240 -4.13 1.93 6.91
N ARG A 241 -3.16 1.30 7.55
CA ARG A 241 -1.76 1.70 7.44
C ARG A 241 -1.26 1.63 6.01
N THR A 242 -1.55 0.52 5.32
CA THR A 242 -1.13 0.32 3.92
C THR A 242 -1.72 1.39 3.00
N GLU A 243 -3.03 1.66 3.09
CA GLU A 243 -3.71 2.59 2.20
C GLU A 243 -3.33 4.06 2.47
N ILE A 244 -3.19 4.45 3.73
CA ILE A 244 -2.76 5.80 4.10
C ILE A 244 -1.33 6.05 3.65
N ASN A 245 -0.42 5.07 3.86
CA ASN A 245 0.98 5.16 3.43
C ASN A 245 1.09 5.26 1.90
N ALA A 246 0.38 4.39 1.19
CA ALA A 246 0.38 4.40 -0.27
C ALA A 246 -0.17 5.72 -0.83
N ALA A 247 -1.25 6.27 -0.23
CA ALA A 247 -1.80 7.55 -0.63
C ALA A 247 -0.81 8.71 -0.40
N TYR A 248 -0.11 8.69 0.73
CA TYR A 248 0.92 9.68 1.08
C TYR A 248 2.05 9.67 0.03
N HIS A 249 2.65 8.52 -0.26
CA HIS A 249 3.75 8.43 -1.22
C HIS A 249 3.31 8.72 -2.64
N LYS A 250 2.14 8.22 -3.04
CA LYS A 250 1.59 8.49 -4.37
C LYS A 250 1.33 9.98 -4.62
N ALA A 251 0.84 10.69 -3.62
CA ALA A 251 0.63 12.14 -3.69
C ALA A 251 1.96 12.89 -3.88
N ARG A 252 3.02 12.50 -3.16
CA ARG A 252 4.37 13.06 -3.28
C ARG A 252 4.96 12.80 -4.66
N ASN A 253 4.92 11.57 -5.13
CA ASN A 253 5.42 11.20 -6.46
C ASN A 253 4.71 11.99 -7.57
N GLY A 254 3.38 12.11 -7.50
CA GLY A 254 2.61 12.90 -8.45
C GLY A 254 2.97 14.39 -8.45
N ARG A 255 3.31 14.94 -7.28
CA ARG A 255 3.79 16.32 -7.17
C ARG A 255 5.18 16.47 -7.77
N TRP A 256 6.12 15.61 -7.41
CA TRP A 256 7.52 15.68 -7.88
C TRP A 256 7.64 15.50 -9.39
N ALA A 257 6.77 14.72 -10.00
CA ALA A 257 6.75 14.56 -11.45
C ALA A 257 6.61 15.90 -12.20
N ASN A 258 5.92 16.88 -11.60
CA ASN A 258 5.67 18.20 -12.16
C ASN A 258 6.66 19.28 -11.70
N GLU A 259 7.58 18.97 -10.78
CA GLU A 259 8.55 19.94 -10.27
C GLU A 259 9.86 19.85 -11.11
N PRO A 260 10.26 20.94 -11.81
CA PRO A 260 11.42 20.91 -12.72
C PRO A 260 12.74 20.70 -11.96
N PHE A 261 12.82 21.09 -10.69
CA PHE A 261 14.01 20.97 -9.86
C PHE A 261 14.15 19.62 -9.16
N VAL A 262 13.18 18.74 -9.26
CA VAL A 262 13.28 17.36 -8.79
C VAL A 262 13.82 16.49 -9.93
N ILE A 263 14.96 15.85 -9.69
CA ILE A 263 15.68 15.02 -10.68
C ILE A 263 15.53 13.52 -10.43
N GLY A 264 14.99 13.14 -9.29
CA GLY A 264 14.76 11.76 -8.87
C GLY A 264 14.19 11.68 -7.48
N GLN A 265 14.11 10.48 -6.95
CA GLN A 265 13.72 10.22 -5.56
C GLN A 265 14.71 9.26 -4.92
N HIS A 266 14.99 9.45 -3.65
CA HIS A 266 15.74 8.51 -2.83
C HIS A 266 14.79 7.78 -1.90
N ILE A 267 14.67 6.47 -2.06
CA ILE A 267 13.86 5.61 -1.21
C ILE A 267 14.76 5.08 -0.10
N HIS A 268 14.37 5.32 1.15
CA HIS A 268 15.13 4.97 2.35
C HIS A 268 14.43 3.86 3.11
N ILE A 269 15.22 2.96 3.70
CA ILE A 269 14.76 2.03 4.72
C ILE A 269 14.29 2.80 5.95
N SER A 270 13.27 2.27 6.59
CA SER A 270 12.82 2.81 7.86
C SER A 270 13.89 2.63 8.95
N PRO A 271 14.20 3.66 9.75
CA PRO A 271 15.06 3.49 10.94
C PRO A 271 14.48 2.52 12.00
N GLN A 272 13.21 2.12 11.85
CA GLN A 272 12.55 1.14 12.74
C GLN A 272 12.54 -0.27 12.13
N HIS A 273 13.12 -0.44 10.94
CA HIS A 273 13.32 -1.73 10.33
C HIS A 273 14.57 -2.35 10.93
N ASP A 274 14.46 -3.57 11.43
CA ASP A 274 15.58 -4.34 11.96
C ASP A 274 16.01 -5.37 10.91
N PRO A 275 17.13 -5.17 10.21
CA PRO A 275 17.57 -6.08 9.17
C PRO A 275 17.97 -7.46 9.71
N ASP A 276 18.30 -7.56 10.99
CA ASP A 276 18.70 -8.81 11.62
C ASP A 276 17.50 -9.70 12.00
N GLU A 277 16.35 -9.09 12.32
CA GLU A 277 15.11 -9.80 12.66
C GLU A 277 14.16 -9.99 11.46
N ASP A 278 14.11 -9.01 10.54
CA ASP A 278 13.09 -8.89 9.50
C ASP A 278 13.66 -8.59 8.10
N ALA A 279 14.82 -9.17 7.74
CA ALA A 279 15.41 -8.98 6.41
C ALA A 279 14.37 -9.26 5.31
N ASP A 280 14.03 -8.24 4.56
CA ASP A 280 13.01 -8.31 3.53
C ASP A 280 13.39 -7.52 2.25
N ILE A 281 12.45 -7.41 1.33
CA ILE A 281 12.62 -6.69 0.06
C ILE A 281 13.02 -5.21 0.27
N CYS A 282 12.75 -4.60 1.42
CA CYS A 282 13.11 -3.22 1.71
C CYS A 282 14.63 -3.03 1.76
N ASP A 283 15.35 -4.00 2.36
CA ASP A 283 16.81 -3.97 2.50
C ASP A 283 17.50 -4.06 1.13
N GLU A 284 16.91 -4.84 0.22
CA GLU A 284 17.46 -5.02 -1.12
C GLU A 284 17.25 -3.82 -2.03
N LEU A 285 16.18 -3.05 -1.80
CA LEU A 285 15.68 -2.06 -2.77
C LEU A 285 15.81 -0.60 -2.32
N GLU A 286 16.53 -0.31 -1.24
CA GLU A 286 16.91 1.06 -0.91
C GLU A 286 17.73 1.68 -2.05
N GLY A 287 17.51 2.97 -2.39
CA GLY A 287 18.33 3.63 -3.39
C GLY A 287 17.68 4.77 -4.13
N TYR A 288 18.39 5.23 -5.17
CA TYR A 288 18.00 6.36 -6.01
C TYR A 288 17.22 5.88 -7.24
N TYR A 289 16.03 6.45 -7.44
CA TYR A 289 15.10 6.09 -8.49
C TYR A 289 14.73 7.30 -9.36
N PRO A 290 14.31 7.09 -10.63
CA PRO A 290 13.74 8.16 -11.45
C PRO A 290 12.57 8.86 -10.77
N LYS A 291 12.34 10.14 -11.08
CA LYS A 291 11.23 10.88 -10.47
C LYS A 291 9.85 10.38 -10.90
N ASP A 292 9.77 9.71 -12.03
CA ASP A 292 8.56 9.07 -12.57
C ASP A 292 8.44 7.58 -12.20
N PHE A 293 9.38 7.05 -11.40
CA PHE A 293 9.22 5.73 -10.80
C PHE A 293 8.07 5.77 -9.78
N ASP A 294 6.99 5.09 -10.12
CA ASP A 294 5.76 5.11 -9.35
C ASP A 294 5.86 4.18 -8.13
N TRP A 295 6.31 4.73 -7.02
CA TRP A 295 6.50 4.01 -5.79
C TRP A 295 5.53 4.49 -4.71
N ASP A 296 4.78 3.55 -4.12
CA ASP A 296 3.90 3.78 -2.97
C ASP A 296 4.30 2.93 -1.76
N SER A 297 4.98 1.81 -1.99
CA SER A 297 5.55 0.91 -0.97
C SER A 297 6.15 -0.32 -1.65
N TRP A 298 6.98 -1.08 -0.95
CA TRP A 298 7.47 -2.38 -1.43
C TRP A 298 6.52 -3.53 -1.12
N HIS A 299 5.87 -3.50 0.03
CA HIS A 299 4.93 -4.52 0.52
C HIS A 299 3.87 -3.91 1.44
N SER A 300 2.88 -4.71 1.85
CA SER A 300 1.89 -4.29 2.85
C SER A 300 2.57 -3.89 4.16
N GLN A 301 2.14 -2.78 4.76
CA GLN A 301 2.72 -2.21 5.98
C GLN A 301 4.18 -1.73 5.86
N CYS A 302 4.70 -1.55 4.66
CA CYS A 302 6.01 -0.97 4.43
C CYS A 302 6.17 0.34 5.21
N MET A 303 7.33 0.51 5.85
CA MET A 303 7.67 1.67 6.66
C MET A 303 8.73 2.57 6.00
N CYS A 304 9.17 2.21 4.81
CA CYS A 304 10.12 2.98 4.04
C CYS A 304 9.57 4.35 3.68
N THR A 305 10.46 5.30 3.46
CA THR A 305 10.12 6.67 3.06
C THR A 305 10.89 7.05 1.81
N SER A 306 10.41 8.05 1.08
CA SER A 306 11.14 8.60 -0.06
C SER A 306 11.36 10.10 0.10
N ASP A 307 12.46 10.60 -0.43
CA ASP A 307 12.80 12.02 -0.45
C ASP A 307 13.12 12.50 -1.87
N PRO A 308 12.75 13.74 -2.24
CA PRO A 308 13.05 14.25 -3.57
C PRO A 308 14.54 14.54 -3.68
N VAL A 309 15.15 14.10 -4.77
CA VAL A 309 16.51 14.48 -5.14
C VAL A 309 16.43 15.75 -5.96
N MET A 310 17.06 16.81 -5.46
CA MET A 310 17.01 18.15 -6.07
C MET A 310 18.22 18.39 -6.97
N ILE A 311 18.07 19.25 -7.99
CA ILE A 311 19.20 19.78 -8.75
C ILE A 311 20.21 20.47 -7.81
N SER A 312 21.47 20.56 -8.27
CA SER A 312 22.51 21.28 -7.53
C SER A 312 22.19 22.78 -7.43
N GLY A 313 22.79 23.45 -6.41
CA GLY A 313 22.66 24.89 -6.28
C GLY A 313 23.20 25.65 -7.49
N GLU A 314 24.24 25.13 -8.13
CA GLU A 314 24.83 25.75 -9.32
C GLU A 314 23.93 25.61 -10.55
N GLU A 315 23.40 24.42 -10.80
CA GLU A 315 22.42 24.19 -11.88
C GLU A 315 21.19 25.08 -11.71
N ARG A 316 20.72 25.26 -10.49
CA ARG A 316 19.60 26.14 -10.18
C ARG A 316 19.91 27.62 -10.47
N LYS A 317 21.12 28.09 -10.15
CA LYS A 317 21.55 29.46 -10.49
C LYS A 317 21.55 29.65 -12.01
N GLN A 318 22.04 28.68 -12.76
CA GLN A 318 22.04 28.70 -14.23
C GLN A 318 20.61 28.73 -14.76
N PHE A 319 19.70 27.92 -14.22
CA PHE A 319 18.28 27.95 -14.59
C PHE A 319 17.68 29.35 -14.42
N TYR A 320 17.87 29.99 -13.26
CA TYR A 320 17.34 31.33 -13.03
C TYR A 320 18.00 32.38 -13.93
N LYS A 321 19.30 32.28 -14.19
CA LYS A 321 19.99 33.18 -15.12
C LYS A 321 19.37 33.11 -16.51
N ARG A 322 19.15 31.92 -17.03
CA ARG A 322 18.50 31.68 -18.32
C ARG A 322 17.08 32.25 -18.35
N THR A 323 16.28 32.00 -17.32
CA THR A 323 14.94 32.56 -17.20
C THR A 323 14.95 34.10 -17.19
N LEU A 324 15.88 34.73 -16.47
CA LEU A 324 16.02 36.18 -16.43
C LEU A 324 16.48 36.77 -17.80
N ASN A 325 17.18 36.00 -18.58
CA ASN A 325 17.56 36.37 -19.96
C ASN A 325 16.43 36.15 -20.97
N GLY A 326 15.22 35.75 -20.51
CA GLY A 326 14.06 35.58 -21.38
C GLY A 326 13.95 34.23 -22.07
N GLU A 327 14.80 33.23 -21.70
CA GLU A 327 14.69 31.90 -22.26
C GLU A 327 13.43 31.17 -21.77
N ASP A 328 12.74 30.48 -22.67
CA ASP A 328 11.61 29.61 -22.29
C ASP A 328 12.13 28.35 -21.58
N MET A 329 11.92 28.30 -20.27
CA MET A 329 12.33 27.18 -19.41
C MET A 329 11.17 26.22 -19.10
N SER A 330 10.00 26.34 -19.73
CA SER A 330 8.82 25.50 -19.46
C SER A 330 9.06 24.01 -19.72
N GLY A 331 9.94 23.69 -20.67
CA GLY A 331 10.36 22.32 -21.00
C GLY A 331 11.65 21.87 -20.35
N TYR A 332 12.15 22.58 -19.32
CA TYR A 332 13.43 22.27 -18.72
C TYR A 332 13.49 20.86 -18.13
N VAL A 333 14.49 20.10 -18.53
CA VAL A 333 14.85 18.79 -17.97
C VAL A 333 16.31 18.84 -17.58
N SER A 334 16.60 18.59 -16.31
CA SER A 334 17.97 18.57 -15.82
C SER A 334 18.81 17.50 -16.54
N PRO A 335 20.03 17.83 -16.98
CA PRO A 335 20.97 16.85 -17.53
C PRO A 335 21.36 15.79 -16.48
N ASN A 336 21.25 16.11 -15.20
CA ASN A 336 21.60 15.24 -14.06
C ASN A 336 20.38 14.39 -13.60
N SER A 337 19.26 14.41 -14.34
CA SER A 337 18.10 13.58 -14.00
C SER A 337 18.45 12.10 -13.92
N ILE A 338 17.95 11.44 -12.84
CA ILE A 338 18.08 9.98 -12.67
C ILE A 338 17.18 9.32 -13.71
N LYS A 339 17.78 8.58 -14.64
CA LYS A 339 17.08 8.04 -15.83
C LYS A 339 16.73 6.56 -15.73
N ASP A 340 17.32 5.84 -14.80
CA ASP A 340 17.13 4.40 -14.66
C ASP A 340 17.08 4.00 -13.18
N VAL A 341 16.53 2.83 -12.90
CA VAL A 341 16.49 2.22 -11.57
C VAL A 341 17.88 1.75 -11.16
N PRO A 342 18.18 1.68 -9.86
CA PRO A 342 19.49 1.28 -9.37
C PRO A 342 19.78 -0.21 -9.65
N ASP A 343 21.07 -0.58 -9.65
CA ASP A 343 21.49 -1.93 -10.04
C ASP A 343 20.99 -3.03 -9.10
N GLN A 344 20.79 -2.73 -7.80
CA GLN A 344 20.17 -3.67 -6.88
C GLN A 344 18.72 -4.01 -7.29
N TYR A 345 17.95 -3.05 -7.79
CA TYR A 345 16.60 -3.32 -8.31
C TYR A 345 16.67 -4.22 -9.57
N LYS A 346 17.63 -4.00 -10.46
CA LYS A 346 17.84 -4.86 -11.65
C LYS A 346 18.18 -6.29 -11.24
N ARG A 347 19.12 -6.45 -10.31
CA ARG A 347 19.48 -7.78 -9.76
C ARG A 347 18.30 -8.48 -9.10
N TYR A 348 17.49 -7.74 -8.35
CA TYR A 348 16.25 -8.28 -7.76
C TYR A 348 15.30 -8.82 -8.84
N ILE A 349 15.10 -8.07 -9.93
CA ILE A 349 14.25 -8.51 -11.06
C ILE A 349 14.81 -9.77 -11.72
N GLU A 350 16.11 -9.81 -11.99
CA GLU A 350 16.78 -10.98 -12.59
C GLU A 350 16.65 -12.22 -11.69
N ALA A 351 16.91 -12.08 -10.40
CA ALA A 351 16.82 -13.17 -9.42
C ALA A 351 15.39 -13.71 -9.21
N ASN A 352 14.37 -12.86 -9.39
CA ASN A 352 12.97 -13.21 -9.15
C ASN A 352 12.12 -13.29 -10.42
N GLY A 353 12.73 -13.31 -11.61
CA GLY A 353 12.04 -13.22 -12.90
C GLY A 353 10.91 -14.21 -13.07
N ASP A 354 11.11 -15.49 -12.73
CA ASP A 354 10.08 -16.53 -12.85
C ASP A 354 8.89 -16.29 -11.91
N LYS A 355 9.16 -15.86 -10.66
CA LYS A 355 8.10 -15.51 -9.70
C LYS A 355 7.30 -14.30 -10.16
N ILE A 356 7.97 -13.31 -10.78
CA ILE A 356 7.35 -12.10 -11.31
C ILE A 356 6.44 -12.45 -12.50
N VAL A 357 6.91 -13.27 -13.43
CA VAL A 357 6.14 -13.75 -14.57
C VAL A 357 4.91 -14.54 -14.12
N ASP A 358 5.06 -15.39 -13.13
CA ASP A 358 3.97 -16.18 -12.56
C ASP A 358 2.94 -15.28 -11.84
N ALA A 359 3.39 -14.31 -11.07
CA ALA A 359 2.53 -13.30 -10.46
C ALA A 359 1.80 -12.45 -11.51
N PHE A 360 2.45 -12.10 -12.60
CA PHE A 360 1.85 -11.39 -13.72
C PHE A 360 0.72 -12.21 -14.36
N LYS A 361 0.96 -13.48 -14.68
CA LYS A 361 -0.06 -14.40 -15.25
C LYS A 361 -1.28 -14.55 -14.34
N ARG A 362 -1.06 -14.57 -13.03
CA ARG A 362 -2.14 -14.66 -12.03
C ARG A 362 -2.83 -13.32 -11.74
N GLY A 363 -2.38 -12.22 -12.33
CA GLY A 363 -2.90 -10.88 -12.06
C GLY A 363 -2.62 -10.38 -10.63
N LYS A 364 -1.55 -10.92 -10.00
CA LYS A 364 -1.15 -10.62 -8.61
C LYS A 364 0.21 -9.91 -8.53
N LEU A 365 0.57 -9.17 -9.57
CA LEU A 365 1.84 -8.44 -9.61
C LEU A 365 1.87 -7.39 -8.50
N ALA A 366 3.00 -7.29 -7.80
CA ALA A 366 3.23 -6.25 -6.79
C ALA A 366 3.15 -4.85 -7.44
N TRP A 367 2.76 -3.85 -6.69
CA TRP A 367 2.47 -2.50 -7.19
C TRP A 367 3.66 -1.83 -7.82
N HIS A 368 4.80 -1.82 -7.13
CA HIS A 368 6.05 -1.26 -7.67
C HIS A 368 6.47 -1.91 -8.99
N LEU A 369 6.01 -3.14 -9.27
CA LEU A 369 6.20 -3.82 -10.55
C LEU A 369 5.08 -3.46 -11.54
N ALA A 370 3.83 -3.46 -11.10
CA ALA A 370 2.69 -3.21 -11.98
C ALA A 370 2.75 -1.83 -12.65
N ASN A 371 3.17 -0.82 -11.90
CA ASN A 371 3.20 0.57 -12.33
C ASN A 371 4.51 0.95 -13.07
N ASN A 372 5.58 0.17 -12.93
CA ASN A 372 6.92 0.50 -13.41
C ASN A 372 7.46 -0.46 -14.47
N LYS A 373 6.60 -1.03 -15.30
CA LYS A 373 6.99 -2.05 -16.30
C LYS A 373 8.11 -1.61 -17.24
N SER A 374 8.16 -0.33 -17.61
CA SER A 374 9.19 0.26 -18.45
C SER A 374 10.61 0.10 -17.89
N TYR A 375 10.75 0.06 -16.57
CA TYR A 375 12.04 -0.03 -15.89
C TYR A 375 12.55 -1.46 -15.71
N TRP A 376 11.68 -2.45 -15.61
CA TRP A 376 12.11 -3.80 -15.23
C TRP A 376 11.90 -4.88 -16.30
N VAL A 377 10.94 -4.75 -17.20
CA VAL A 377 10.67 -5.78 -18.21
C VAL A 377 11.91 -6.05 -19.09
N LYS A 378 12.72 -5.04 -19.33
CA LYS A 378 13.98 -5.16 -20.08
C LYS A 378 15.03 -6.05 -19.38
N ASN A 379 14.96 -6.20 -18.06
CA ASN A 379 15.89 -7.00 -17.25
C ASN A 379 15.47 -8.47 -17.14
N LEU A 380 14.30 -8.85 -17.67
CA LEU A 380 13.89 -10.25 -17.78
C LEU A 380 14.60 -10.91 -18.98
N ASP A 381 14.79 -12.22 -18.90
CA ASP A 381 15.28 -12.99 -20.03
C ASP A 381 14.27 -13.08 -21.20
N ALA A 382 14.71 -13.59 -22.35
CA ALA A 382 13.87 -13.67 -23.54
C ALA A 382 12.65 -14.60 -23.38
N ALA A 383 12.82 -15.71 -22.64
CA ALA A 383 11.74 -16.68 -22.39
C ALA A 383 10.69 -16.08 -21.45
N GLN A 384 11.12 -15.40 -20.40
CA GLN A 384 10.27 -14.70 -19.45
C GLN A 384 9.46 -13.58 -20.12
N ARG A 385 10.11 -12.74 -20.95
CA ARG A 385 9.41 -11.71 -21.73
C ARG A 385 8.36 -12.30 -22.69
N LYS A 386 8.70 -13.40 -23.38
CA LYS A 386 7.75 -14.11 -24.25
C LYS A 386 6.55 -14.61 -23.49
N GLN A 387 6.75 -15.15 -22.29
CA GLN A 387 5.65 -15.63 -21.42
C GLN A 387 4.70 -14.51 -20.97
N MET A 388 5.18 -13.28 -20.89
CA MET A 388 4.39 -12.09 -20.57
C MET A 388 3.68 -11.50 -21.81
N GLY A 389 3.86 -12.07 -22.99
CA GLY A 389 3.32 -11.51 -24.24
C GLY A 389 4.04 -10.22 -24.69
N VAL A 390 5.20 -9.91 -24.13
CA VAL A 390 6.01 -8.77 -24.57
C VAL A 390 6.71 -9.17 -25.85
N LYS A 391 6.34 -8.52 -26.95
CA LYS A 391 7.00 -8.74 -28.24
C LYS A 391 8.49 -8.38 -28.09
N ALA A 392 9.35 -9.29 -28.48
CA ALA A 392 10.77 -8.96 -28.63
C ALA A 392 10.89 -7.81 -29.66
N ILE A 393 11.49 -6.71 -29.24
CA ILE A 393 11.82 -5.62 -30.18
C ILE A 393 12.76 -6.26 -31.18
N SER A 394 12.34 -6.33 -32.43
CA SER A 394 13.19 -6.89 -33.47
C SER A 394 14.47 -6.03 -33.59
N ARG A 395 15.58 -6.64 -33.96
CA ARG A 395 16.84 -5.91 -34.17
C ARG A 395 16.65 -4.71 -35.12
N ARG A 396 15.72 -4.84 -36.06
CA ARG A 396 15.34 -3.78 -36.99
C ARG A 396 14.62 -2.63 -36.33
N GLU A 397 13.64 -2.90 -35.42
CA GLU A 397 12.92 -1.88 -34.65
C GLU A 397 13.83 -1.18 -33.63
N ALA A 398 14.75 -1.93 -33.00
CA ALA A 398 15.76 -1.36 -32.12
C ALA A 398 16.69 -0.41 -32.87
N ILE A 399 17.16 -0.80 -34.06
CA ILE A 399 18.00 0.05 -34.94
C ILE A 399 17.21 1.28 -35.38
N GLN A 400 15.95 1.13 -35.78
CA GLN A 400 15.09 2.26 -36.18
C GLN A 400 14.82 3.21 -35.00
N ALA A 401 14.58 2.70 -33.80
CA ALA A 401 14.40 3.51 -32.60
C ALA A 401 15.67 4.30 -32.25
N ILE A 402 16.84 3.67 -32.34
CA ILE A 402 18.13 4.33 -32.13
C ILE A 402 18.38 5.39 -33.23
N ALA A 403 18.07 5.08 -34.49
CA ALA A 403 18.19 6.02 -35.59
C ALA A 403 17.28 7.23 -35.42
N LYS A 404 16.00 7.00 -35.00
CA LYS A 404 15.03 8.06 -34.72
C LYS A 404 15.48 8.95 -33.57
N ALA A 405 16.01 8.35 -32.46
CA ALA A 405 16.56 9.10 -31.36
C ALA A 405 17.78 9.94 -31.73
N ARG A 406 18.65 9.39 -32.60
CA ARG A 406 19.82 10.13 -33.15
C ARG A 406 19.39 11.27 -34.06
N HIS A 407 18.37 11.09 -34.90
CA HIS A 407 17.79 12.14 -35.72
C HIS A 407 17.19 13.26 -34.87
N ALA A 408 16.35 12.92 -33.89
CA ALA A 408 15.77 13.90 -32.97
C ALA A 408 16.84 14.72 -32.22
N LYS A 409 17.96 14.07 -31.82
CA LYS A 409 19.09 14.75 -31.18
C LYS A 409 19.86 15.67 -32.16
N ARG A 410 19.99 15.28 -33.43
CA ARG A 410 20.58 16.12 -34.49
C ARG A 410 19.67 17.33 -34.82
N ASP A 411 18.36 17.10 -34.88
CA ASP A 411 17.43 18.15 -35.21
C ASP A 411 17.35 19.18 -34.06
N ALA A 412 17.38 18.73 -32.79
CA ALA A 412 17.50 19.59 -31.62
C ALA A 412 18.80 20.42 -31.64
N ALA A 413 19.93 19.80 -31.99
CA ALA A 413 21.21 20.51 -32.12
C ALA A 413 21.23 21.55 -33.27
N LYS A 414 20.59 21.24 -34.41
CA LYS A 414 20.42 22.21 -35.52
C LYS A 414 19.51 23.36 -35.18
N ILE A 415 18.43 23.09 -34.38
CA ILE A 415 17.55 24.15 -33.89
C ILE A 415 18.30 25.05 -32.91
N GLN A 416 19.11 24.46 -32.03
CA GLN A 416 19.93 25.20 -31.08
C GLN A 416 21.00 26.06 -31.80
N GLN A 417 21.66 25.52 -32.82
CA GLN A 417 22.63 26.27 -33.64
C GLN A 417 21.97 27.43 -34.40
N LYS A 418 20.78 27.22 -34.97
CA LYS A 418 20.00 28.29 -35.61
C LYS A 418 19.51 29.37 -34.65
N LEU A 419 19.20 29.01 -33.40
CA LEU A 419 18.87 29.96 -32.36
C LEU A 419 20.07 30.78 -31.92
N GLU A 420 21.25 30.16 -31.82
CA GLU A 420 22.53 30.84 -31.55
C GLU A 420 22.92 31.81 -32.66
N GLU A 421 22.81 31.39 -33.94
CA GLU A 421 23.04 32.23 -35.13
C GLU A 421 22.04 33.40 -35.25
N ALA A 422 20.76 33.17 -34.91
CA ALA A 422 19.72 34.21 -34.91
C ALA A 422 19.93 35.26 -33.80
N THR A 423 20.40 34.87 -32.62
CA THR A 423 20.72 35.78 -31.52
C THR A 423 21.92 36.64 -31.80
N ASP A 424 22.92 36.17 -32.52
CA ASP A 424 24.07 36.95 -32.93
C ASP A 424 23.73 37.97 -34.02
N ASP A 425 22.87 37.61 -34.99
CA ASP A 425 22.35 38.53 -36.04
C ASP A 425 21.48 39.64 -35.48
N ASP A 426 20.62 39.34 -34.48
CA ASP A 426 19.75 40.35 -33.81
C ASP A 426 20.55 41.30 -32.91
N ILE A 427 21.63 40.83 -32.30
CA ILE A 427 22.53 41.69 -31.51
C ILE A 427 23.34 42.61 -32.43
N HIS A 428 23.73 42.15 -33.61
CA HIS A 428 24.42 43.01 -34.61
C HIS A 428 23.50 44.09 -35.15
N ARG A 429 22.22 43.80 -35.46
CA ARG A 429 21.25 44.77 -35.95
C ARG A 429 20.81 45.79 -34.91
N ALA A 430 20.89 45.49 -33.63
CA ALA A 430 20.56 46.40 -32.55
C ALA A 430 21.71 47.38 -32.20
N ASN A 431 22.92 47.15 -32.77
CA ASN A 431 24.08 48.01 -32.57
C ASN A 431 24.43 48.86 -33.81
N GLU A 432 23.69 48.74 -34.94
CA GLU A 432 23.64 49.70 -36.07
C GLU A 432 22.48 50.70 -35.89
#